data_f8b6db56a30f653fca4b530aab346621
#
_entry.id   f8b6db56a30f653fca4b530aab346621
#
_cell.length_a   1.000
_cell.length_b   1.000
_cell.length_c   1.000
_cell.angle_alpha   90.00
_cell.angle_beta   90.00
_cell.angle_gamma   90.00
#
_symmetry.space_group_name_H-M   'P 1'
#
loop_
_entity.id
_entity.type
_entity.pdbx_description
1 polymer ?
#
loop_
_entity_poly.entity_id
_entity_poly.type
_entity_poly.pdbx_seq_one_letter_code
_entity_poly.pdbx_strand_id
1 'polypeptide(L)'
;MRNGLLKKFGKSVLRIISALAVILGIPALGYLIWQPGSEARLPDFANNAIWIGHGWLGDDAWFVRNKHVPAEFRREETITALLQKLADHRIKTVYPHLCPAQPDGKIAAYDDAQVERFLDLAETYGIKVIPWIGGVLGESARPDDENWRRNFIASVEELLKKHPRLAGVQINIEPLPSGDADLLRLLDELRPVVANKTLSVAAYPPPTRWHRFPDVHWRLAYINRVARHCDQLAVMMYDTAIPLEKFYVKLMTDWTRQLVGAVRPTECELLLGIPAYEDAGVGYHHPRVENIGSALRGIAASDRLDRIGGIAIYCEWEMDETEWRCWRDFIEETTNGRMRGK
;
A
#
# COMPACT_ATOMS: atom_id res chain seq x y z
N MET A 1 1.37 33.91 -60.96
CA MET A 1 1.66 34.13 -59.50
C MET A 1 0.99 33.10 -58.58
N ARG A 2 -0.24 32.64 -58.82
CA ARG A 2 -1.03 31.75 -57.96
C ARG A 2 -0.37 30.34 -57.73
N ASN A 3 0.23 29.74 -58.79
CA ASN A 3 0.88 28.44 -58.75
C ASN A 3 2.20 28.41 -57.93
N GLY A 4 2.91 29.52 -57.82
CA GLY A 4 4.12 29.65 -57.04
C GLY A 4 3.88 29.73 -55.51
N LEU A 5 2.76 30.39 -55.15
CA LEU A 5 2.32 30.48 -53.77
C LEU A 5 1.86 29.10 -53.21
N LEU A 6 1.06 28.38 -54.03
CA LEU A 6 0.59 27.04 -53.66
C LEU A 6 1.74 26.04 -53.50
N LYS A 7 2.79 26.08 -54.36
CA LYS A 7 4.00 25.23 -54.20
C LYS A 7 4.82 25.58 -52.94
N LYS A 8 4.93 26.90 -52.61
CA LYS A 8 5.62 27.31 -51.39
C LYS A 8 4.84 26.91 -50.14
N PHE A 9 3.50 27.07 -50.15
CA PHE A 9 2.62 26.63 -49.08
C PHE A 9 2.74 25.13 -48.84
N GLY A 10 2.64 24.30 -49.90
CA GLY A 10 2.80 22.82 -49.81
C GLY A 10 4.14 22.40 -49.22
N LYS A 11 5.25 23.08 -49.62
CA LYS A 11 6.57 22.78 -49.03
C LYS A 11 6.68 23.14 -47.53
N SER A 12 6.04 24.23 -47.12
CA SER A 12 6.00 24.63 -45.70
C SER A 12 5.17 23.65 -44.87
N VAL A 13 4.01 23.24 -45.35
CA VAL A 13 3.17 22.24 -44.72
C VAL A 13 3.91 20.91 -44.58
N LEU A 14 4.59 20.46 -45.63
CA LEU A 14 5.38 19.21 -45.60
C LEU A 14 6.51 19.29 -44.57
N ARG A 15 7.21 20.43 -44.47
CA ARG A 15 8.25 20.63 -43.45
C ARG A 15 7.70 20.58 -42.03
N ILE A 16 6.52 21.17 -41.79
CA ILE A 16 5.85 21.13 -40.49
C ILE A 16 5.47 19.70 -40.13
N ILE A 17 4.85 18.95 -41.07
CA ILE A 17 4.48 17.55 -40.88
C ILE A 17 5.73 16.69 -40.59
N SER A 18 6.81 16.89 -41.35
CA SER A 18 8.06 16.17 -41.13
C SER A 18 8.68 16.50 -39.76
N ALA A 19 8.66 17.76 -39.36
CA ALA A 19 9.15 18.16 -38.03
C ALA A 19 8.30 17.56 -36.90
N LEU A 20 6.97 17.57 -37.03
CA LEU A 20 6.06 16.91 -36.09
C LEU A 20 6.27 15.41 -36.04
N ALA A 21 6.46 14.74 -37.18
CA ALA A 21 6.77 13.32 -37.22
C ALA A 21 8.07 12.97 -36.50
N VAL A 22 9.09 13.81 -36.61
CA VAL A 22 10.35 13.61 -35.87
C VAL A 22 10.17 13.89 -34.38
N ILE A 23 9.50 15.00 -34.01
CA ILE A 23 9.28 15.42 -32.63
C ILE A 23 8.43 14.37 -31.86
N LEU A 24 7.45 13.77 -32.50
CA LEU A 24 6.58 12.75 -31.89
C LEU A 24 7.11 11.32 -32.08
N GLY A 25 7.72 11.05 -33.24
CA GLY A 25 8.18 9.70 -33.59
C GLY A 25 9.42 9.25 -32.80
N ILE A 26 10.36 10.14 -32.54
CA ILE A 26 11.55 9.81 -31.76
C ILE A 26 11.20 9.45 -30.31
N PRO A 27 10.40 10.26 -29.57
CA PRO A 27 9.97 9.88 -28.22
C PRO A 27 9.11 8.61 -28.20
N ALA A 28 8.23 8.42 -29.19
CA ALA A 28 7.41 7.22 -29.28
C ALA A 28 8.26 5.97 -29.51
N LEU A 29 9.23 6.03 -30.43
CA LEU A 29 10.19 4.94 -30.64
C LEU A 29 11.05 4.69 -29.41
N GLY A 30 11.53 5.76 -28.75
CA GLY A 30 12.25 5.68 -27.50
C GLY A 30 11.44 4.97 -26.40
N TYR A 31 10.17 5.31 -26.27
CA TYR A 31 9.26 4.62 -25.34
C TYR A 31 9.08 3.14 -25.70
N LEU A 32 8.94 2.80 -26.98
CA LEU A 32 8.75 1.41 -27.41
C LEU A 32 9.94 0.51 -27.08
N ILE A 33 11.16 0.99 -27.28
CA ILE A 33 12.39 0.22 -27.04
C ILE A 33 12.84 0.25 -25.57
N TRP A 34 12.39 1.23 -24.78
CA TRP A 34 12.74 1.37 -23.39
C TRP A 34 12.09 0.27 -22.53
N GLN A 35 12.89 -0.42 -21.72
CA GLN A 35 12.47 -1.51 -20.85
C GLN A 35 12.90 -1.20 -19.40
N PRO A 36 12.09 -0.48 -18.63
CA PRO A 36 12.46 -0.06 -17.27
C PRO A 36 12.33 -1.16 -16.21
N GLY A 37 11.55 -2.21 -16.50
CA GLY A 37 11.31 -3.32 -15.59
C GLY A 37 12.39 -4.40 -15.67
N SER A 38 12.32 -5.35 -14.76
CA SER A 38 13.14 -6.55 -14.74
C SER A 38 12.26 -7.78 -14.60
N GLU A 39 12.56 -8.79 -15.38
CA GLU A 39 12.00 -10.15 -15.23
C GLU A 39 12.85 -10.98 -14.24
N ALA A 40 13.80 -10.35 -13.53
CA ALA A 40 14.57 -11.00 -12.50
C ALA A 40 13.66 -11.45 -11.36
N ARG A 41 13.98 -12.62 -10.81
CA ARG A 41 13.21 -13.16 -9.69
C ARG A 41 13.41 -12.33 -8.44
N LEU A 42 12.32 -12.07 -7.75
CA LEU A 42 12.35 -11.46 -6.44
C LEU A 42 12.72 -12.50 -5.36
N PRO A 43 13.38 -12.10 -4.28
CA PRO A 43 13.60 -13.00 -3.15
C PRO A 43 12.25 -13.40 -2.53
N ASP A 44 12.23 -14.55 -1.86
CA ASP A 44 11.10 -14.98 -1.05
C ASP A 44 11.04 -14.14 0.23
N PHE A 45 10.25 -13.07 0.20
CA PHE A 45 10.10 -12.17 1.34
C PHE A 45 9.41 -12.87 2.50
N ALA A 46 9.92 -12.62 3.71
CA ALA A 46 9.45 -13.29 4.92
C ALA A 46 8.06 -12.82 5.37
N ASN A 47 7.70 -11.56 5.10
CA ASN A 47 6.50 -10.91 5.61
C ASN A 47 5.69 -10.25 4.49
N ASN A 48 4.97 -11.07 3.70
CA ASN A 48 3.98 -10.53 2.79
C ASN A 48 2.70 -10.23 3.56
N ALA A 49 2.09 -9.08 3.29
CA ALA A 49 0.90 -8.61 3.96
C ALA A 49 -0.20 -8.23 2.96
N ILE A 50 -1.42 -8.10 3.46
CA ILE A 50 -2.56 -7.64 2.66
C ILE A 50 -3.53 -6.85 3.53
N TRP A 51 -4.05 -5.75 3.00
CA TRP A 51 -5.19 -5.05 3.62
C TRP A 51 -6.48 -5.80 3.28
N ILE A 52 -7.23 -6.11 4.31
CA ILE A 52 -8.56 -6.71 4.21
C ILE A 52 -9.61 -5.75 4.74
N GLY A 53 -10.80 -5.79 4.13
CA GLY A 53 -11.83 -4.79 4.32
C GLY A 53 -12.49 -4.78 5.68
N HIS A 54 -13.58 -4.04 5.72
CA HIS A 54 -14.47 -3.96 6.89
C HIS A 54 -15.14 -5.29 7.17
N GLY A 55 -15.57 -5.47 8.41
CA GLY A 55 -16.41 -6.58 8.79
C GLY A 55 -15.70 -7.78 9.37
N TRP A 56 -14.47 -8.05 8.98
CA TRP A 56 -13.71 -9.20 9.48
C TRP A 56 -13.51 -9.16 11.01
N LEU A 57 -13.41 -7.95 11.58
CA LEU A 57 -13.29 -7.74 13.03
C LEU A 57 -14.54 -7.13 13.67
N GLY A 58 -15.68 -7.10 12.96
CA GLY A 58 -16.95 -6.73 13.55
C GLY A 58 -17.31 -5.25 13.54
N ASP A 59 -16.91 -4.49 12.51
CA ASP A 59 -17.41 -3.12 12.25
C ASP A 59 -18.87 -3.16 11.74
N ASP A 60 -19.81 -3.41 12.64
CA ASP A 60 -21.22 -3.50 12.29
C ASP A 60 -21.80 -2.17 11.81
N ALA A 61 -21.24 -1.05 12.26
CA ALA A 61 -21.69 0.26 11.82
C ALA A 61 -21.40 0.48 10.33
N TRP A 62 -20.31 -0.09 9.81
CA TRP A 62 -20.01 -0.07 8.38
C TRP A 62 -21.07 -0.85 7.57
N PHE A 63 -21.47 -2.04 8.03
CA PHE A 63 -22.48 -2.85 7.36
C PHE A 63 -23.82 -2.12 7.26
N VAL A 64 -24.25 -1.49 8.36
CA VAL A 64 -25.49 -0.70 8.37
C VAL A 64 -25.42 0.44 7.36
N ARG A 65 -24.32 1.20 7.35
CA ARG A 65 -24.12 2.32 6.41
C ARG A 65 -24.09 1.87 4.96
N ASN A 66 -23.47 0.74 4.68
CA ASN A 66 -23.24 0.26 3.31
C ASN A 66 -24.25 -0.80 2.86
N LYS A 67 -25.27 -1.11 3.67
CA LYS A 67 -26.33 -2.09 3.38
C LYS A 67 -25.81 -3.49 3.05
N HIS A 68 -24.71 -3.89 3.69
CA HIS A 68 -24.16 -5.24 3.61
C HIS A 68 -24.69 -6.12 4.74
N VAL A 69 -24.53 -7.45 4.59
CA VAL A 69 -25.00 -8.44 5.56
C VAL A 69 -23.85 -8.90 6.45
N PRO A 70 -23.80 -8.53 7.75
CA PRO A 70 -22.71 -8.93 8.66
C PRO A 70 -22.54 -10.45 8.77
N ALA A 71 -23.62 -11.21 8.67
CA ALA A 71 -23.62 -12.65 8.86
C ALA A 71 -22.66 -13.40 7.91
N GLU A 72 -22.38 -12.87 6.72
CA GLU A 72 -21.46 -13.50 5.77
C GLU A 72 -20.04 -13.51 6.32
N PHE A 73 -19.60 -12.42 6.94
CA PHE A 73 -18.24 -12.27 7.53
C PHE A 73 -18.08 -13.01 8.85
N ARG A 74 -19.19 -13.44 9.48
CA ARG A 74 -19.22 -14.14 10.77
C ARG A 74 -19.28 -15.65 10.65
N ARG A 75 -19.49 -16.18 9.45
CA ARG A 75 -19.49 -17.62 9.23
C ARG A 75 -18.05 -18.14 9.25
N GLU A 76 -17.83 -19.19 10.04
CA GLU A 76 -16.53 -19.83 10.18
C GLU A 76 -15.99 -20.29 8.82
N GLU A 77 -16.84 -20.83 7.96
CA GLU A 77 -16.48 -21.28 6.62
C GLU A 77 -15.96 -20.13 5.75
N THR A 78 -16.56 -18.94 5.86
CA THR A 78 -16.16 -17.76 5.10
C THR A 78 -14.78 -17.25 5.55
N ILE A 79 -14.58 -17.17 6.88
CA ILE A 79 -13.29 -16.76 7.46
C ILE A 79 -12.21 -17.77 7.10
N THR A 80 -12.50 -19.05 7.25
CA THR A 80 -11.61 -20.16 6.90
C THR A 80 -11.20 -20.12 5.43
N ALA A 81 -12.15 -19.92 4.53
CA ALA A 81 -11.87 -19.82 3.09
C ALA A 81 -10.94 -18.65 2.76
N LEU A 82 -11.15 -17.48 3.37
CA LEU A 82 -10.23 -16.35 3.24
C LEU A 82 -8.83 -16.70 3.74
N LEU A 83 -8.73 -17.15 4.98
CA LEU A 83 -7.44 -17.42 5.62
C LEU A 83 -6.65 -18.52 4.91
N GLN A 84 -7.34 -19.58 4.45
CA GLN A 84 -6.73 -20.61 3.62
C GLN A 84 -6.18 -20.02 2.32
N LYS A 85 -6.99 -19.21 1.59
CA LYS A 85 -6.56 -18.54 0.36
C LYS A 85 -5.32 -17.67 0.60
N LEU A 86 -5.31 -16.89 1.69
CA LEU A 86 -4.17 -16.05 2.05
C LEU A 86 -2.92 -16.86 2.39
N ALA A 87 -3.07 -17.94 3.16
CA ALA A 87 -1.96 -18.84 3.51
C ALA A 87 -1.37 -19.53 2.27
N ASP A 88 -2.22 -20.03 1.36
CA ASP A 88 -1.81 -20.65 0.09
C ASP A 88 -1.01 -19.68 -0.78
N HIS A 89 -1.32 -18.38 -0.68
CA HIS A 89 -0.60 -17.30 -1.37
C HIS A 89 0.53 -16.69 -0.52
N ARG A 90 0.96 -17.36 0.57
CA ARG A 90 2.08 -16.91 1.43
C ARG A 90 1.91 -15.52 2.05
N ILE A 91 0.70 -15.10 2.25
CA ILE A 91 0.41 -13.93 3.08
C ILE A 91 0.62 -14.31 4.55
N LYS A 92 1.40 -13.53 5.26
CA LYS A 92 1.78 -13.79 6.67
C LYS A 92 1.16 -12.79 7.63
N THR A 93 0.70 -11.65 7.12
CA THR A 93 0.12 -10.58 7.93
C THR A 93 -1.12 -10.05 7.22
N VAL A 94 -2.18 -9.84 7.98
CA VAL A 94 -3.36 -9.13 7.50
C VAL A 94 -3.55 -7.83 8.27
N TYR A 95 -3.97 -6.80 7.54
CA TYR A 95 -4.38 -5.52 8.09
C TYR A 95 -5.91 -5.38 7.93
N PRO A 96 -6.72 -5.98 8.80
CA PRO A 96 -8.16 -5.79 8.75
C PRO A 96 -8.52 -4.39 9.23
N HIS A 97 -9.47 -3.75 8.55
CA HIS A 97 -10.05 -2.51 9.06
C HIS A 97 -10.87 -2.83 10.31
N LEU A 98 -10.41 -2.37 11.46
CA LEU A 98 -11.15 -2.60 12.69
C LEU A 98 -12.34 -1.66 12.78
N CYS A 99 -12.05 -0.38 12.97
CA CYS A 99 -13.02 0.71 13.06
C CYS A 99 -12.29 2.04 12.92
N PRO A 100 -12.93 3.09 12.42
CA PRO A 100 -12.32 4.41 12.41
C PRO A 100 -12.20 4.96 13.84
N ALA A 101 -11.19 5.79 14.07
CA ALA A 101 -11.20 6.67 15.24
C ALA A 101 -12.38 7.65 15.14
N GLN A 102 -12.92 8.02 16.28
CA GLN A 102 -13.97 9.03 16.39
C GLN A 102 -13.39 10.43 16.64
N PRO A 103 -14.17 11.49 16.43
CA PRO A 103 -13.69 12.86 16.68
C PRO A 103 -13.22 13.14 18.12
N ASP A 104 -13.63 12.32 19.07
CA ASP A 104 -13.17 12.38 20.47
C ASP A 104 -11.91 11.53 20.75
N GLY A 105 -11.40 10.84 19.74
CA GLY A 105 -10.22 9.98 19.82
C GLY A 105 -10.52 8.52 20.15
N LYS A 106 -11.73 8.16 20.50
CA LYS A 106 -12.05 6.76 20.80
C LYS A 106 -12.13 5.95 19.52
N ILE A 107 -11.78 4.67 19.62
CA ILE A 107 -12.07 3.69 18.56
C ILE A 107 -13.57 3.39 18.61
N ALA A 108 -14.24 3.39 17.46
CA ALA A 108 -15.65 3.05 17.37
C ALA A 108 -15.92 1.61 17.88
N ALA A 109 -17.16 1.33 18.25
CA ALA A 109 -17.53 0.01 18.75
C ALA A 109 -17.37 -1.08 17.67
N TYR A 110 -16.87 -2.22 18.06
CA TYR A 110 -16.69 -3.43 17.25
C TYR A 110 -17.18 -4.66 18.04
N ASP A 111 -17.28 -5.80 17.38
CA ASP A 111 -17.76 -7.05 18.00
C ASP A 111 -16.57 -7.89 18.51
N ASP A 112 -16.38 -7.88 19.82
CA ASP A 112 -15.29 -8.65 20.48
C ASP A 112 -15.33 -10.15 20.19
N ALA A 113 -16.53 -10.74 20.14
CA ALA A 113 -16.65 -12.16 19.84
C ALA A 113 -16.24 -12.49 18.41
N GLN A 114 -16.44 -11.54 17.49
CA GLN A 114 -15.99 -11.67 16.12
C GLN A 114 -14.46 -11.53 16.02
N VAL A 115 -13.86 -10.59 16.77
CA VAL A 115 -12.40 -10.46 16.84
C VAL A 115 -11.78 -11.77 17.32
N GLU A 116 -12.28 -12.35 18.42
CA GLU A 116 -11.73 -13.60 18.96
C GLU A 116 -11.89 -14.76 17.97
N ARG A 117 -13.07 -14.90 17.33
CA ARG A 117 -13.30 -15.92 16.30
C ARG A 117 -12.31 -15.79 15.14
N PHE A 118 -12.08 -14.56 14.66
CA PHE A 118 -11.13 -14.33 13.58
C PHE A 118 -9.70 -14.67 14.01
N LEU A 119 -9.30 -14.31 15.23
CA LEU A 119 -7.97 -14.62 15.79
C LEU A 119 -7.76 -16.12 15.98
N ASP A 120 -8.77 -16.86 16.48
CA ASP A 120 -8.72 -18.31 16.61
C ASP A 120 -8.38 -18.99 15.28
N LEU A 121 -9.09 -18.60 14.23
CA LEU A 121 -8.87 -19.16 12.90
C LEU A 121 -7.55 -18.67 12.28
N ALA A 122 -7.21 -17.39 12.40
CA ALA A 122 -5.95 -16.86 11.85
C ALA A 122 -4.71 -17.55 12.44
N GLU A 123 -4.74 -17.89 13.73
CA GLU A 123 -3.66 -18.61 14.40
C GLU A 123 -3.44 -20.00 13.78
N THR A 124 -4.50 -20.72 13.39
CA THR A 124 -4.39 -22.04 12.75
C THR A 124 -3.69 -22.00 11.39
N TYR A 125 -3.73 -20.85 10.71
CA TYR A 125 -3.05 -20.61 9.43
C TYR A 125 -1.70 -19.90 9.59
N GLY A 126 -1.28 -19.59 10.82
CA GLY A 126 -0.04 -18.87 11.10
C GLY A 126 -0.05 -17.42 10.57
N ILE A 127 -1.23 -16.79 10.46
CA ILE A 127 -1.39 -15.43 9.96
C ILE A 127 -1.46 -14.46 11.14
N LYS A 128 -0.60 -13.43 11.11
CA LYS A 128 -0.59 -12.34 12.07
C LYS A 128 -1.71 -11.35 11.75
N VAL A 129 -2.42 -10.91 12.79
CA VAL A 129 -3.50 -9.93 12.66
C VAL A 129 -3.05 -8.61 13.28
N ILE A 130 -2.95 -7.58 12.47
CA ILE A 130 -2.56 -6.21 12.86
C ILE A 130 -3.66 -5.27 12.35
N PRO A 131 -4.70 -4.98 13.16
CA PRO A 131 -5.79 -4.12 12.71
C PRO A 131 -5.27 -2.74 12.34
N TRP A 132 -5.75 -2.19 11.20
CA TRP A 132 -5.48 -0.81 10.86
C TRP A 132 -6.59 0.10 11.38
N ILE A 133 -6.14 1.17 12.02
CA ILE A 133 -6.97 2.13 12.76
C ILE A 133 -6.49 3.52 12.38
N GLY A 134 -7.41 4.41 12.21
CA GLY A 134 -7.07 5.80 11.90
C GLY A 134 -8.29 6.57 11.47
N GLY A 135 -8.13 7.45 10.51
CA GLY A 135 -9.23 8.24 10.01
C GLY A 135 -8.75 9.44 9.21
N VAL A 136 -9.70 10.30 8.90
CA VAL A 136 -9.47 11.52 8.13
C VAL A 136 -8.91 12.61 9.04
N LEU A 137 -7.73 13.14 8.67
CA LEU A 137 -7.07 14.21 9.43
C LEU A 137 -7.95 15.45 9.54
N GLY A 138 -8.07 15.96 10.76
CA GLY A 138 -8.91 17.12 11.08
C GLY A 138 -10.40 16.82 11.26
N GLU A 139 -10.84 15.61 10.90
CA GLU A 139 -12.22 15.13 11.09
C GLU A 139 -12.28 14.10 12.25
N SER A 140 -12.00 12.86 11.94
CA SER A 140 -11.98 11.75 12.93
C SER A 140 -10.61 11.50 13.53
N ALA A 141 -9.52 11.97 12.91
CA ALA A 141 -8.17 11.88 13.42
C ALA A 141 -7.60 13.27 13.69
N ARG A 142 -7.23 13.53 14.95
CA ARG A 142 -6.70 14.82 15.45
C ARG A 142 -5.44 14.62 16.29
N PRO A 143 -4.33 14.18 15.68
CA PRO A 143 -3.11 13.93 16.42
C PRO A 143 -2.50 15.19 17.05
N ASP A 144 -2.90 16.39 16.64
CA ASP A 144 -2.58 17.69 17.24
C ASP A 144 -3.30 17.93 18.59
N ASP A 145 -4.48 17.34 18.80
CA ASP A 145 -5.27 17.48 20.03
C ASP A 145 -4.81 16.45 21.08
N GLU A 146 -4.34 16.95 22.24
CA GLU A 146 -3.88 16.11 23.36
C GLU A 146 -4.99 15.22 23.93
N ASN A 147 -6.24 15.71 24.01
CA ASN A 147 -7.34 14.92 24.53
C ASN A 147 -7.70 13.79 23.55
N TRP A 148 -7.68 14.09 22.26
CA TRP A 148 -7.87 13.09 21.23
C TRP A 148 -6.80 12.00 21.34
N ARG A 149 -5.52 12.36 21.40
CA ARG A 149 -4.43 11.37 21.53
C ARG A 149 -4.58 10.52 22.78
N ARG A 150 -4.87 11.12 23.94
CA ARG A 150 -5.09 10.41 25.20
C ARG A 150 -6.19 9.37 25.08
N ASN A 151 -7.32 9.74 24.51
CA ASN A 151 -8.46 8.82 24.32
C ASN A 151 -8.14 7.72 23.30
N PHE A 152 -7.43 8.05 22.22
CA PHE A 152 -7.02 7.09 21.19
C PHE A 152 -6.04 6.07 21.78
N ILE A 153 -5.04 6.51 22.50
CA ILE A 153 -4.05 5.64 23.15
C ILE A 153 -4.73 4.72 24.18
N ALA A 154 -5.63 5.26 24.99
CA ALA A 154 -6.40 4.46 25.94
C ALA A 154 -7.25 3.38 25.25
N SER A 155 -7.87 3.72 24.10
CA SER A 155 -8.65 2.75 23.31
C SER A 155 -7.75 1.66 22.69
N VAL A 156 -6.56 2.02 22.20
CA VAL A 156 -5.57 1.04 21.70
C VAL A 156 -5.07 0.14 22.83
N GLU A 157 -4.82 0.69 24.01
CA GLU A 157 -4.43 -0.08 25.19
C GLU A 157 -5.50 -1.09 25.59
N GLU A 158 -6.76 -0.66 25.64
CA GLU A 158 -7.91 -1.54 25.91
C GLU A 158 -8.03 -2.66 24.88
N LEU A 159 -7.95 -2.32 23.59
CA LEU A 159 -7.97 -3.28 22.48
C LEU A 159 -6.89 -4.36 22.66
N LEU A 160 -5.64 -3.96 22.87
CA LEU A 160 -4.52 -4.89 22.99
C LEU A 160 -4.54 -5.71 24.29
N LYS A 161 -5.09 -5.18 25.37
CA LYS A 161 -5.32 -5.91 26.63
C LYS A 161 -6.43 -6.94 26.48
N LYS A 162 -7.51 -6.57 25.82
CA LYS A 162 -8.69 -7.42 25.60
C LYS A 162 -8.40 -8.55 24.61
N HIS A 163 -7.62 -8.26 23.57
CA HIS A 163 -7.24 -9.19 22.51
C HIS A 163 -5.73 -9.40 22.44
N PRO A 164 -5.12 -10.11 23.41
CA PRO A 164 -3.67 -10.23 23.50
C PRO A 164 -3.01 -10.98 22.33
N ARG A 165 -3.79 -11.70 21.51
CA ARG A 165 -3.31 -12.38 20.31
C ARG A 165 -3.16 -11.47 19.10
N LEU A 166 -3.67 -10.24 19.13
CA LEU A 166 -3.34 -9.24 18.11
C LEU A 166 -1.83 -9.03 18.08
N ALA A 167 -1.25 -9.09 16.89
CA ALA A 167 0.19 -8.95 16.69
C ALA A 167 0.68 -7.50 16.81
N GLY A 168 -0.22 -6.54 16.77
CA GLY A 168 0.06 -5.11 16.87
C GLY A 168 -1.11 -4.25 16.43
N VAL A 169 -0.80 -3.02 16.04
CA VAL A 169 -1.75 -2.09 15.39
C VAL A 169 -1.07 -1.36 14.25
N GLN A 170 -1.82 -1.02 13.20
CA GLN A 170 -1.35 -0.17 12.12
C GLN A 170 -2.08 1.17 12.16
N ILE A 171 -1.32 2.26 12.18
CA ILE A 171 -1.84 3.62 12.17
C ILE A 171 -1.95 4.10 10.73
N ASN A 172 -3.16 4.53 10.34
CA ASN A 172 -3.46 5.05 9.02
C ASN A 172 -4.28 6.35 9.12
N ILE A 173 -3.63 7.51 9.07
CA ILE A 173 -4.27 8.83 9.08
C ILE A 173 -4.08 9.48 7.72
N GLU A 174 -5.18 9.80 7.04
CA GLU A 174 -5.16 10.32 5.67
C GLU A 174 -6.11 11.51 5.47
N PRO A 175 -5.70 12.52 4.66
CA PRO A 175 -4.33 12.77 4.19
C PRO A 175 -3.45 13.29 5.32
N LEU A 176 -2.15 12.98 5.31
CA LEU A 176 -1.22 13.48 6.33
C LEU A 176 0.01 14.13 5.68
N PRO A 177 0.28 15.41 5.93
CA PRO A 177 1.38 16.12 5.28
C PRO A 177 2.76 15.64 5.75
N SER A 178 3.73 15.74 4.84
CA SER A 178 5.12 15.42 5.14
C SER A 178 5.71 16.38 6.18
N GLY A 179 6.25 15.85 7.24
CA GLY A 179 6.89 16.63 8.30
C GLY A 179 6.00 16.86 9.54
N ASP A 180 4.81 16.28 9.53
CA ASP A 180 3.89 16.35 10.66
C ASP A 180 4.57 15.86 11.95
N ALA A 181 4.59 16.73 12.97
CA ALA A 181 5.22 16.44 14.25
C ALA A 181 4.27 15.73 15.22
N ASP A 182 2.97 15.89 15.01
CA ASP A 182 1.96 15.34 15.90
C ASP A 182 1.76 13.85 15.64
N LEU A 183 1.95 13.37 14.39
CA LEU A 183 2.07 11.93 14.13
C LEU A 183 3.25 11.33 14.91
N LEU A 184 4.43 11.96 14.88
CA LEU A 184 5.60 11.42 15.60
C LEU A 184 5.35 11.38 17.11
N ARG A 185 4.70 12.41 17.65
CA ARG A 185 4.29 12.44 19.05
C ARG A 185 3.30 11.33 19.37
N LEU A 186 2.30 11.11 18.53
CA LEU A 186 1.34 10.01 18.68
C LEU A 186 2.04 8.65 18.71
N LEU A 187 3.01 8.42 17.80
CA LEU A 187 3.75 7.16 17.77
C LEU A 187 4.61 6.96 19.03
N ASP A 188 5.26 8.01 19.54
CA ASP A 188 6.01 7.96 20.79
C ASP A 188 5.11 7.66 21.98
N GLU A 189 3.95 8.28 22.06
CA GLU A 189 2.97 8.06 23.12
C GLU A 189 2.31 6.66 23.01
N LEU A 190 2.17 6.08 21.81
CA LEU A 190 1.67 4.71 21.58
C LEU A 190 2.70 3.63 21.92
N ARG A 191 3.99 3.90 21.81
CA ARG A 191 5.06 2.92 21.97
C ARG A 191 4.98 2.13 23.29
N PRO A 192 4.80 2.77 24.48
CA PRO A 192 4.66 2.06 25.75
C PRO A 192 3.44 1.12 25.79
N VAL A 193 2.36 1.49 25.13
CA VAL A 193 1.10 0.74 25.10
C VAL A 193 1.19 -0.46 24.18
N VAL A 194 1.79 -0.28 23.01
CA VAL A 194 2.01 -1.37 22.05
C VAL A 194 3.09 -2.34 22.54
N ALA A 195 4.01 -1.84 23.37
CA ALA A 195 5.08 -2.62 24.03
C ALA A 195 5.91 -3.44 23.02
N ASN A 196 5.88 -4.77 23.14
CA ASN A 196 6.62 -5.71 22.29
C ASN A 196 5.84 -6.17 21.03
N LYS A 197 4.68 -5.59 20.81
CA LYS A 197 3.88 -5.85 19.59
C LYS A 197 4.28 -4.88 18.48
N THR A 198 3.85 -5.17 17.25
CA THR A 198 4.17 -4.35 16.09
C THR A 198 3.38 -3.04 16.08
N LEU A 199 4.07 -1.92 16.13
CA LEU A 199 3.53 -0.62 15.76
C LEU A 199 3.83 -0.39 14.28
N SER A 200 2.83 -0.56 13.43
CA SER A 200 2.93 -0.37 11.97
C SER A 200 2.35 0.99 11.57
N VAL A 201 2.84 1.57 10.50
CA VAL A 201 2.32 2.80 9.92
C VAL A 201 2.08 2.60 8.42
N ALA A 202 0.87 2.93 7.95
CA ALA A 202 0.61 3.13 6.53
C ALA A 202 1.22 4.48 6.12
N ALA A 203 2.18 4.46 5.21
CA ALA A 203 3.02 5.61 4.89
C ALA A 203 2.86 6.03 3.43
N TYR A 204 2.99 7.31 3.15
CA TYR A 204 3.00 7.80 1.78
C TYR A 204 4.37 7.64 1.11
N PRO A 205 4.40 7.40 -0.22
CA PRO A 205 5.65 7.31 -0.98
C PRO A 205 6.34 8.68 -1.11
N PRO A 206 7.60 8.70 -1.55
CA PRO A 206 8.32 9.96 -1.75
C PRO A 206 7.72 10.79 -2.90
N PRO A 207 7.77 12.14 -2.81
CA PRO A 207 7.34 13.02 -3.90
C PRO A 207 8.21 12.82 -5.14
N THR A 208 7.59 12.86 -6.31
CA THR A 208 8.28 12.87 -7.60
C THR A 208 8.31 14.27 -8.19
N ARG A 209 9.01 14.44 -9.35
CA ARG A 209 8.96 15.69 -10.13
C ARG A 209 7.55 16.09 -10.54
N TRP A 210 6.70 15.10 -10.73
CA TRP A 210 5.35 15.23 -11.29
C TRP A 210 4.27 15.27 -10.19
N HIS A 211 4.54 14.58 -9.06
CA HIS A 211 3.62 14.46 -7.93
C HIS A 211 4.17 15.26 -6.75
N ARG A 212 3.76 16.51 -6.63
CA ARG A 212 4.22 17.43 -5.57
C ARG A 212 3.12 17.74 -4.55
N PHE A 213 2.20 16.82 -4.36
CA PHE A 213 1.15 16.99 -3.36
C PHE A 213 1.71 16.67 -1.97
N PRO A 214 1.94 17.69 -1.11
CA PRO A 214 2.60 17.47 0.18
C PRO A 214 1.79 16.61 1.13
N ASP A 215 0.47 16.57 0.96
CA ASP A 215 -0.45 15.89 1.87
C ASP A 215 -0.51 14.37 1.64
N VAL A 216 -0.06 13.90 0.47
CA VAL A 216 -0.05 12.47 0.09
C VAL A 216 1.32 12.00 -0.39
N HIS A 217 2.40 12.72 -0.06
CA HIS A 217 3.76 12.33 -0.35
C HIS A 217 4.71 12.77 0.77
N TRP A 218 5.49 11.85 1.29
CA TRP A 218 6.43 12.14 2.37
C TRP A 218 7.87 12.28 1.87
N ARG A 219 8.55 13.35 2.27
CA ARG A 219 9.98 13.50 2.00
C ARG A 219 10.76 12.37 2.66
N LEU A 220 11.84 11.89 2.03
CA LEU A 220 12.65 10.79 2.54
C LEU A 220 13.17 11.02 3.97
N ALA A 221 13.52 12.27 4.30
CA ALA A 221 13.92 12.62 5.67
C ALA A 221 12.79 12.41 6.69
N TYR A 222 11.53 12.63 6.28
CA TYR A 222 10.38 12.39 7.15
C TYR A 222 10.08 10.89 7.26
N ILE A 223 10.14 10.15 6.15
CA ILE A 223 10.04 8.68 6.16
C ILE A 223 11.08 8.08 7.11
N ASN A 224 12.34 8.53 7.05
CA ASN A 224 13.38 8.09 7.99
C ASN A 224 13.04 8.42 9.45
N ARG A 225 12.46 9.59 9.71
CA ARG A 225 12.03 9.96 11.05
C ARG A 225 10.90 9.04 11.54
N VAL A 226 9.83 8.86 10.76
CA VAL A 226 8.72 7.96 11.12
C VAL A 226 9.22 6.55 11.37
N ALA A 227 10.13 6.04 10.53
CA ALA A 227 10.75 4.72 10.68
C ALA A 227 11.53 4.53 12.00
N ARG A 228 11.91 5.59 12.69
CA ARG A 228 12.55 5.53 14.02
C ARG A 228 11.54 5.43 15.16
N HIS A 229 10.26 5.70 14.89
CA HIS A 229 9.19 5.72 15.86
C HIS A 229 8.21 4.53 15.74
N CYS A 230 8.45 3.64 14.77
CA CYS A 230 7.61 2.46 14.53
C CYS A 230 8.45 1.23 14.20
N ASP A 231 7.85 0.04 14.25
CA ASP A 231 8.51 -1.22 13.92
C ASP A 231 8.38 -1.56 12.44
N GLN A 232 7.34 -1.05 11.77
CA GLN A 232 7.01 -1.40 10.41
C GLN A 232 6.41 -0.22 9.64
N LEU A 233 6.88 0.00 8.42
CA LEU A 233 6.28 0.91 7.44
C LEU A 233 5.73 0.10 6.28
N ALA A 234 4.43 0.22 6.01
CA ALA A 234 3.80 -0.24 4.78
C ALA A 234 3.56 0.98 3.87
N VAL A 235 4.40 1.15 2.85
CA VAL A 235 4.39 2.37 2.02
C VAL A 235 3.45 2.19 0.84
N MET A 236 2.44 3.02 0.73
CA MET A 236 1.37 3.00 -0.29
C MET A 236 1.89 3.50 -1.63
N MET A 237 2.43 2.62 -2.49
CA MET A 237 3.08 2.96 -3.76
C MET A 237 2.11 2.89 -4.95
N TYR A 238 0.96 3.53 -4.82
CA TYR A 238 -0.13 3.56 -5.80
C TYR A 238 -0.79 4.94 -5.86
N ASP A 239 -1.87 5.10 -6.64
CA ASP A 239 -2.58 6.36 -6.87
C ASP A 239 -1.69 7.45 -7.48
N THR A 240 -0.93 7.06 -8.49
CA THR A 240 0.10 7.92 -9.09
C THR A 240 -0.40 8.78 -10.23
N ALA A 241 -1.63 8.56 -10.72
CA ALA A 241 -2.18 9.18 -11.92
C ALA A 241 -1.32 9.02 -13.19
N ILE A 242 -0.39 8.07 -13.22
CA ILE A 242 0.47 7.81 -14.38
C ILE A 242 -0.29 7.00 -15.42
N PRO A 243 -0.50 7.51 -16.65
CA PRO A 243 -1.26 6.80 -17.66
C PRO A 243 -0.43 5.82 -18.50
N LEU A 244 0.86 5.71 -18.29
CA LEU A 244 1.79 4.92 -19.11
C LEU A 244 2.57 3.93 -18.24
N GLU A 245 2.37 2.65 -18.49
CA GLU A 245 2.90 1.55 -17.69
C GLU A 245 4.41 1.62 -17.45
N LYS A 246 5.21 1.86 -18.49
CA LYS A 246 6.68 1.90 -18.35
C LYS A 246 7.15 3.03 -17.42
N PHE A 247 6.42 4.12 -17.32
CA PHE A 247 6.71 5.18 -16.35
C PHE A 247 6.35 4.76 -14.93
N TYR A 248 5.24 4.05 -14.74
CA TYR A 248 4.89 3.51 -13.43
C TYR A 248 5.91 2.46 -12.98
N VAL A 249 6.27 1.50 -13.85
CA VAL A 249 7.33 0.51 -13.57
C VAL A 249 8.64 1.19 -13.16
N LYS A 250 9.05 2.24 -13.89
CA LYS A 250 10.24 3.02 -13.52
C LYS A 250 10.09 3.73 -12.18
N LEU A 251 8.92 4.28 -11.91
CA LEU A 251 8.63 4.93 -10.63
C LEU A 251 8.74 3.93 -9.47
N MET A 252 8.17 2.73 -9.61
CA MET A 252 8.29 1.66 -8.60
C MET A 252 9.76 1.30 -8.33
N THR A 253 10.58 1.25 -9.37
CA THR A 253 12.04 1.04 -9.23
C THR A 253 12.69 2.16 -8.40
N ASP A 254 12.37 3.41 -8.72
CA ASP A 254 12.98 4.57 -8.06
C ASP A 254 12.50 4.72 -6.62
N TRP A 255 11.22 4.53 -6.37
CA TRP A 255 10.66 4.54 -5.02
C TRP A 255 11.25 3.43 -4.15
N THR A 256 11.36 2.21 -4.67
CA THR A 256 11.99 1.09 -3.95
C THR A 256 13.40 1.46 -3.50
N ARG A 257 14.24 1.98 -4.41
CA ARG A 257 15.62 2.41 -4.07
C ARG A 257 15.66 3.50 -3.00
N GLN A 258 14.78 4.50 -3.14
CA GLN A 258 14.71 5.64 -2.23
C GLN A 258 14.24 5.20 -0.84
N LEU A 259 13.18 4.37 -0.77
CA LEU A 259 12.61 3.88 0.48
C LEU A 259 13.60 3.00 1.24
N VAL A 260 14.23 2.05 0.54
CA VAL A 260 15.28 1.22 1.15
C VAL A 260 16.42 2.10 1.69
N GLY A 261 16.84 3.12 0.94
CA GLY A 261 17.86 4.07 1.40
C GLY A 261 17.43 4.85 2.65
N ALA A 262 16.17 5.26 2.72
CA ALA A 262 15.64 6.04 3.84
C ALA A 262 15.46 5.20 5.11
N VAL A 263 15.01 3.94 4.99
CA VAL A 263 14.72 3.06 6.13
C VAL A 263 15.96 2.30 6.62
N ARG A 264 16.96 2.06 5.74
CA ARG A 264 18.18 1.30 6.08
C ARG A 264 18.90 1.72 7.38
N PRO A 265 18.97 2.99 7.76
CA PRO A 265 19.59 3.41 9.03
C PRO A 265 18.76 3.13 10.28
N THR A 266 17.64 2.42 10.16
CA THR A 266 16.72 2.11 11.25
C THR A 266 16.51 0.60 11.36
N GLU A 267 15.89 0.15 12.47
CA GLU A 267 15.47 -1.24 12.66
C GLU A 267 14.06 -1.51 12.11
N CYS A 268 13.41 -0.49 11.52
CA CYS A 268 12.06 -0.59 11.00
C CYS A 268 11.99 -1.53 9.79
N GLU A 269 11.02 -2.40 9.78
CA GLU A 269 10.71 -3.27 8.66
C GLU A 269 10.00 -2.48 7.55
N LEU A 270 10.48 -2.59 6.32
CA LEU A 270 9.88 -1.94 5.14
C LEU A 270 9.03 -2.93 4.36
N LEU A 271 7.74 -2.64 4.23
CA LEU A 271 6.85 -3.30 3.28
C LEU A 271 6.50 -2.34 2.15
N LEU A 272 6.51 -2.85 0.92
CA LEU A 272 6.15 -2.07 -0.26
C LEU A 272 4.69 -2.33 -0.61
N GLY A 273 3.86 -1.31 -0.47
CA GLY A 273 2.44 -1.35 -0.81
C GLY A 273 2.22 -1.32 -2.31
N ILE A 274 1.53 -2.31 -2.85
CA ILE A 274 1.21 -2.41 -4.28
C ILE A 274 -0.30 -2.50 -4.50
N PRO A 275 -0.82 -1.95 -5.62
CA PRO A 275 -2.25 -1.95 -5.89
C PRO A 275 -2.72 -3.28 -6.46
N ALA A 276 -3.93 -3.67 -6.06
CA ALA A 276 -4.70 -4.76 -6.60
C ALA A 276 -6.20 -4.39 -6.59
N TYR A 277 -6.54 -3.24 -7.14
CA TYR A 277 -7.92 -2.73 -7.17
C TYR A 277 -8.20 -1.98 -8.47
N GLU A 278 -9.48 -1.89 -8.84
CA GLU A 278 -9.92 -1.40 -10.14
C GLU A 278 -10.65 -0.04 -10.11
N ASP A 279 -10.56 0.73 -9.03
CA ASP A 279 -11.28 2.02 -8.92
C ASP A 279 -10.79 3.08 -9.92
N ALA A 280 -11.09 2.85 -11.20
CA ALA A 280 -10.77 3.77 -12.28
C ALA A 280 -11.59 5.08 -12.24
N GLY A 281 -12.60 5.17 -11.35
CA GLY A 281 -13.52 6.30 -11.28
C GLY A 281 -12.92 7.55 -10.66
N VAL A 282 -11.89 7.42 -9.87
CA VAL A 282 -11.30 8.52 -9.08
C VAL A 282 -10.32 9.40 -9.85
N GLY A 283 -9.90 9.01 -11.05
CA GLY A 283 -9.06 9.83 -11.94
C GLY A 283 -7.58 9.93 -11.56
N TYR A 284 -7.17 9.43 -10.42
CA TYR A 284 -5.76 9.35 -9.98
C TYR A 284 -5.22 7.91 -9.93
N HIS A 285 -6.06 6.92 -10.20
CA HIS A 285 -5.70 5.51 -10.32
C HIS A 285 -5.94 4.99 -11.74
N HIS A 286 -4.98 4.23 -12.29
CA HIS A 286 -5.07 3.62 -13.60
C HIS A 286 -4.81 2.12 -13.51
N PRO A 287 -5.81 1.25 -13.27
CA PRO A 287 -5.61 -0.18 -12.97
C PRO A 287 -4.90 -0.96 -14.09
N ARG A 288 -5.03 -0.54 -15.36
CA ARG A 288 -4.25 -1.13 -16.47
C ARG A 288 -2.76 -0.84 -16.42
N VAL A 289 -2.36 0.14 -15.62
CA VAL A 289 -0.98 0.60 -15.45
C VAL A 289 -0.48 0.27 -14.05
N GLU A 290 -1.26 0.63 -13.07
CA GLU A 290 -1.00 0.43 -11.64
C GLU A 290 -1.63 -0.89 -11.19
N ASN A 291 -0.88 -1.99 -11.30
CA ASN A 291 -1.31 -3.33 -10.94
C ASN A 291 -0.14 -4.15 -10.38
N ILE A 292 -0.45 -5.31 -9.84
CA ILE A 292 0.53 -6.22 -9.22
C ILE A 292 1.72 -6.48 -10.14
N GLY A 293 1.48 -6.85 -11.40
CA GLY A 293 2.54 -7.22 -12.35
C GLY A 293 3.49 -6.05 -12.65
N SER A 294 2.95 -4.88 -12.93
CA SER A 294 3.75 -3.67 -13.20
C SER A 294 4.56 -3.24 -11.98
N ALA A 295 3.95 -3.31 -10.79
CA ALA A 295 4.62 -2.98 -9.54
C ALA A 295 5.79 -3.93 -9.26
N LEU A 296 5.57 -5.24 -9.35
CA LEU A 296 6.61 -6.25 -9.08
C LEU A 296 7.77 -6.16 -10.07
N ARG A 297 7.52 -5.92 -11.37
CA ARG A 297 8.59 -5.68 -12.34
C ARG A 297 9.45 -4.47 -11.99
N GLY A 298 8.84 -3.40 -11.48
CA GLY A 298 9.57 -2.22 -11.04
C GLY A 298 10.38 -2.48 -9.78
N ILE A 299 9.84 -3.17 -8.80
CA ILE A 299 10.53 -3.57 -7.58
C ILE A 299 11.74 -4.46 -7.92
N ALA A 300 11.55 -5.47 -8.79
CA ALA A 300 12.60 -6.37 -9.24
C ALA A 300 13.78 -5.65 -9.91
N ALA A 301 13.50 -4.54 -10.61
CA ALA A 301 14.53 -3.73 -11.26
C ALA A 301 15.32 -2.82 -10.28
N SER A 302 14.98 -2.82 -8.99
CA SER A 302 15.54 -1.84 -8.04
C SER A 302 16.96 -2.14 -7.58
N ASP A 303 17.45 -3.37 -7.68
CA ASP A 303 18.75 -3.83 -7.17
C ASP A 303 18.97 -3.64 -5.65
N ARG A 304 17.90 -3.37 -4.89
CA ARG A 304 17.90 -3.05 -3.45
C ARG A 304 16.90 -3.88 -2.66
N LEU A 305 16.91 -5.19 -2.87
CA LEU A 305 15.89 -6.08 -2.31
C LEU A 305 16.23 -6.61 -0.91
N ASP A 306 17.47 -6.45 -0.48
CA ASP A 306 18.05 -7.00 0.74
C ASP A 306 17.45 -6.44 2.05
N ARG A 307 16.74 -5.32 1.99
CA ARG A 307 16.14 -4.63 3.14
C ARG A 307 14.62 -4.52 3.07
N ILE A 308 13.99 -5.25 2.16
CA ILE A 308 12.54 -5.33 2.05
C ILE A 308 12.06 -6.50 2.89
N GLY A 309 11.18 -6.23 3.85
CA GLY A 309 10.54 -7.25 4.69
C GLY A 309 9.45 -8.02 3.96
N GLY A 310 8.73 -7.36 3.07
CA GLY A 310 7.65 -7.96 2.30
C GLY A 310 6.96 -7.00 1.35
N ILE A 311 5.97 -7.54 0.67
CA ILE A 311 5.01 -6.78 -0.15
C ILE A 311 3.69 -6.70 0.62
N ALA A 312 3.04 -5.54 0.62
CA ALA A 312 1.71 -5.35 1.17
C ALA A 312 0.72 -5.05 0.04
N ILE A 313 -0.25 -5.93 -0.18
CA ILE A 313 -1.22 -5.80 -1.28
C ILE A 313 -2.40 -4.96 -0.81
N TYR A 314 -2.75 -3.93 -1.55
CA TYR A 314 -3.97 -3.15 -1.38
C TYR A 314 -4.84 -3.30 -2.62
N CYS A 315 -5.99 -3.96 -2.57
CA CYS A 315 -6.66 -4.55 -1.41
C CYS A 315 -7.31 -5.90 -1.75
N GLU A 316 -7.57 -6.73 -0.73
CA GLU A 316 -8.12 -8.07 -0.88
C GLU A 316 -9.52 -8.09 -1.50
N TRP A 317 -10.40 -7.17 -1.08
CA TRP A 317 -11.83 -7.16 -1.45
C TRP A 317 -12.12 -6.77 -2.91
N GLU A 318 -11.13 -6.29 -3.66
CA GLU A 318 -11.24 -6.01 -5.08
C GLU A 318 -10.41 -6.95 -5.95
N MET A 319 -9.57 -7.82 -5.35
CA MET A 319 -8.75 -8.77 -6.11
C MET A 319 -9.57 -9.82 -6.84
N ASP A 320 -9.40 -9.87 -8.15
CA ASP A 320 -9.95 -10.92 -8.99
C ASP A 320 -8.99 -12.14 -9.15
N GLU A 321 -9.45 -13.17 -9.85
CA GLU A 321 -8.64 -14.37 -10.11
C GLU A 321 -7.41 -14.11 -11.00
N THR A 322 -7.39 -13.03 -11.77
CA THR A 322 -6.25 -12.65 -12.61
C THR A 322 -5.12 -12.11 -11.73
N GLU A 323 -5.44 -11.28 -10.76
CA GLU A 323 -4.48 -10.70 -9.83
C GLU A 323 -3.94 -11.76 -8.86
N TRP A 324 -4.80 -12.63 -8.34
CA TRP A 324 -4.36 -13.77 -7.54
C TRP A 324 -3.44 -14.70 -8.30
N ARG A 325 -3.69 -14.93 -9.59
CA ARG A 325 -2.82 -15.71 -10.45
C ARG A 325 -1.49 -15.02 -10.68
N CYS A 326 -1.51 -13.73 -11.00
CA CYS A 326 -0.29 -12.93 -11.16
C CYS A 326 0.59 -12.98 -9.90
N TRP A 327 -0.02 -12.81 -8.73
CA TRP A 327 0.67 -12.93 -7.44
C TRP A 327 1.25 -14.33 -7.22
N ARG A 328 0.50 -15.38 -7.52
CA ARG A 328 0.95 -16.77 -7.37
C ARG A 328 2.13 -17.09 -8.29
N ASP A 329 2.08 -16.63 -9.55
CA ASP A 329 3.17 -16.84 -10.51
C ASP A 329 4.48 -16.20 -10.02
N PHE A 330 4.39 -15.05 -9.37
CA PHE A 330 5.51 -14.41 -8.68
C PHE A 330 6.08 -15.29 -7.55
N ILE A 331 5.23 -15.86 -6.70
CA ILE A 331 5.67 -16.74 -5.58
C ILE A 331 6.26 -18.05 -6.09
N GLU A 332 5.63 -18.70 -7.07
CA GLU A 332 6.08 -19.97 -7.63
C GLU A 332 7.44 -19.84 -8.30
N GLU A 333 7.69 -18.77 -9.02
CA GLU A 333 8.99 -18.50 -9.63
C GLU A 333 10.11 -18.36 -8.60
N THR A 334 9.87 -17.66 -7.49
CA THR A 334 10.87 -17.53 -6.41
C THR A 334 11.18 -18.86 -5.74
N THR A 335 10.20 -19.76 -5.59
CA THR A 335 10.39 -21.08 -5.00
C THR A 335 11.26 -21.98 -5.88
N ASN A 336 11.04 -21.97 -7.19
CA ASN A 336 11.83 -22.76 -8.15
C ASN A 336 13.30 -22.31 -8.24
N GLY A 337 13.59 -21.02 -7.98
CA GLY A 337 14.95 -20.50 -7.94
C GLY A 337 15.82 -21.08 -6.82
N ARG A 338 15.22 -21.33 -5.65
CA ARG A 338 15.94 -21.94 -4.51
C ARG A 338 16.28 -23.41 -4.72
N MET A 339 15.46 -24.16 -5.46
CA MET A 339 15.71 -25.60 -5.70
C MET A 339 16.78 -25.87 -6.77
N ARG A 340 17.12 -24.89 -7.63
CA ARG A 340 18.16 -25.07 -8.67
C ARG A 340 19.56 -24.60 -8.26
N GLY A 341 19.70 -24.05 -7.05
CA GLY A 341 20.97 -23.54 -6.51
C GLY A 341 21.59 -24.39 -5.40
N LYS A 342 21.19 -25.68 -5.26
CA LYS A 342 21.81 -26.65 -4.35
C LYS A 342 22.60 -27.71 -5.12
#